data_f14af245a4ace5d5701d3976bb4dad61
#
_entry.id   f14af245a4ace5d5701d3976bb4dad61
#
_cell.length_a   1.000
_cell.length_b   1.000
_cell.length_c   1.000
_cell.angle_alpha   90.00
_cell.angle_beta   90.00
_cell.angle_gamma   90.00
#
_symmetry.space_group_name_H-M   'P 1'
#
loop_
_entity.id
_entity.type
_entity.pdbx_description
1 polymer ?
#
loop_
_entity_poly.entity_id
_entity_poly.type
_entity_poly.pdbx_seq_one_letter_code
_entity_poly.pdbx_strand_id
1 'polypeptide(L)'
;MSLTLQVGFFNSYYVKRLADVPYIPSTSITRTANGTQSSVSVGQPVSFNAGLPVAVGMFITGTGITLPTKVTAVSTATSFRFDQVLSVTNSTSYTFGYDWTAPQTVNADEDWYIEESRIRGGYNNVSTDYGVKAYIVEEQADQTRRGSSLIYSGIFNSRTGINQTNQFSVAEEITRSVDPISGSIQKLFAEDTNLLVFQERKVNNALIDKDAIFTAEGSAITTSGKLVIGQITPISGEWGIATNPESFADYGYAKYFVDRHRGAVLRLAGGQITEISNYGMIDFFRDQLSAVTSSGAILGCFDNYNKNYVLSIQPTGRYDYGVYKTLSFDERSKGWTSFFDFKPQDMFSSQGQFYSTKLRSGEDSNELYQHYTNQTRNSFYGTTTPSSIQFVFNPAPNNIKTFQTINY
;
A
#
# COMPACT_ATOMS: atom_id res chain seq x y z
N MET A 1 7.79 24.40 -13.55
CA MET A 1 6.87 23.69 -14.45
C MET A 1 5.55 23.58 -13.73
N SER A 2 4.45 24.10 -14.27
CA SER A 2 3.14 24.04 -13.63
C SER A 2 2.60 22.63 -13.69
N LEU A 3 2.02 22.10 -12.62
CA LEU A 3 1.20 20.92 -12.71
C LEU A 3 0.06 21.24 -13.67
N THR A 4 0.04 20.59 -14.81
CA THR A 4 -1.09 20.72 -15.70
C THR A 4 -2.12 19.71 -15.19
N LEU A 5 -3.10 20.20 -14.46
CA LEU A 5 -4.31 19.45 -14.22
C LEU A 5 -5.03 19.39 -15.56
N GLN A 6 -4.95 18.28 -16.27
CA GLN A 6 -5.70 18.11 -17.49
C GLN A 6 -7.14 17.83 -17.10
N VAL A 7 -7.97 18.83 -17.30
CA VAL A 7 -9.41 18.69 -17.18
C VAL A 7 -9.93 18.31 -18.55
N GLY A 8 -10.28 17.06 -18.73
CA GLY A 8 -10.86 16.58 -20.01
C GLY A 8 -12.27 17.11 -20.25
N PHE A 9 -12.96 17.57 -19.19
CA PHE A 9 -14.28 18.16 -19.23
C PHE A 9 -14.33 19.45 -18.43
N PHE A 10 -15.30 20.26 -18.75
CA PHE A 10 -15.59 21.50 -18.07
C PHE A 10 -15.74 21.29 -16.56
N ASN A 11 -14.81 21.82 -15.78
CA ASN A 11 -14.76 21.74 -14.31
C ASN A 11 -14.83 20.34 -13.71
N SER A 12 -14.53 19.29 -14.48
CA SER A 12 -14.50 17.92 -13.98
C SER A 12 -13.44 17.09 -14.68
N TYR A 13 -13.02 16.01 -14.06
CA TYR A 13 -12.14 15.02 -14.67
C TYR A 13 -12.69 13.59 -14.45
N TYR A 14 -12.26 12.69 -15.28
CA TYR A 14 -12.65 11.31 -15.18
C TYR A 14 -11.65 10.52 -14.35
N VAL A 15 -12.18 9.71 -13.46
CA VAL A 15 -11.41 8.69 -12.76
C VAL A 15 -11.86 7.33 -13.27
N LYS A 16 -10.93 6.49 -13.65
CA LYS A 16 -11.28 5.12 -14.05
C LYS A 16 -11.98 4.42 -12.90
N ARG A 17 -13.19 3.93 -13.14
CA ARG A 17 -13.87 3.07 -12.20
C ARG A 17 -13.00 1.84 -12.00
N LEU A 18 -12.53 1.62 -10.78
CA LEU A 18 -12.16 0.30 -10.35
C LEU A 18 -13.46 -0.48 -10.37
N ALA A 19 -13.64 -1.33 -11.38
CA ALA A 19 -14.82 -2.15 -11.46
C ALA A 19 -15.03 -2.78 -10.09
N ASP A 20 -16.26 -2.73 -9.58
CA ASP A 20 -16.71 -3.61 -8.50
C ASP A 20 -16.75 -5.05 -9.06
N VAL A 21 -15.62 -5.49 -9.55
CA VAL A 21 -15.39 -6.90 -9.80
C VAL A 21 -15.08 -7.45 -8.42
N PRO A 22 -15.99 -8.21 -7.82
CA PRO A 22 -15.61 -8.98 -6.64
C PRO A 22 -14.34 -9.74 -7.05
N TYR A 23 -13.30 -9.69 -6.22
CA TYR A 23 -12.08 -10.45 -6.42
C TYR A 23 -12.48 -11.90 -6.70
N ILE A 24 -12.39 -12.28 -7.95
CA ILE A 24 -12.71 -13.62 -8.41
C ILE A 24 -11.38 -14.33 -8.53
N PRO A 25 -11.12 -15.35 -7.69
CA PRO A 25 -9.91 -16.14 -7.79
C PRO A 25 -9.72 -16.59 -9.24
N SER A 26 -8.55 -16.36 -9.81
CA SER A 26 -8.18 -16.73 -11.18
C SER A 26 -8.06 -18.25 -11.42
N THR A 27 -8.62 -19.07 -10.53
CA THR A 27 -8.63 -20.52 -10.66
C THR A 27 -9.61 -20.94 -11.74
N SER A 28 -9.12 -21.05 -12.95
CA SER A 28 -9.84 -21.73 -14.02
C SER A 28 -9.63 -23.25 -13.93
N ILE A 29 -10.72 -24.01 -14.00
CA ILE A 29 -10.72 -25.46 -13.98
C ILE A 29 -11.11 -25.94 -15.35
N THR A 30 -10.28 -26.75 -15.98
CA THR A 30 -10.62 -27.36 -17.28
C THR A 30 -11.22 -28.75 -17.09
N ARG A 31 -12.38 -28.99 -17.73
CA ARG A 31 -13.08 -30.27 -17.76
C ARG A 31 -13.42 -30.64 -19.17
N THR A 32 -13.35 -31.92 -19.48
CA THR A 32 -13.77 -32.47 -20.80
C THR A 32 -15.20 -32.96 -20.70
N ALA A 33 -16.04 -32.61 -21.67
CA ALA A 33 -17.42 -33.08 -21.70
C ALA A 33 -17.48 -34.61 -21.89
N ASN A 34 -18.38 -35.25 -21.17
CA ASN A 34 -18.64 -36.65 -21.23
C ASN A 34 -19.92 -36.90 -22.06
N GLY A 35 -19.75 -37.25 -23.33
CA GLY A 35 -20.79 -37.35 -24.30
C GLY A 35 -21.23 -36.03 -24.94
N THR A 36 -21.76 -36.10 -26.15
CA THR A 36 -22.39 -34.93 -26.79
C THR A 36 -23.78 -34.73 -26.23
N GLN A 37 -24.04 -33.54 -25.68
CA GLN A 37 -25.32 -33.19 -25.11
C GLN A 37 -25.79 -31.89 -25.77
N SER A 38 -26.84 -31.95 -26.55
CA SER A 38 -27.34 -30.83 -27.34
C SER A 38 -28.58 -30.21 -26.68
N SER A 39 -28.60 -28.87 -26.60
CA SER A 39 -29.75 -28.09 -26.15
C SER A 39 -30.31 -28.56 -24.81
N VAL A 40 -29.43 -28.82 -23.82
CA VAL A 40 -29.85 -29.22 -22.50
C VAL A 40 -30.57 -28.04 -21.85
N SER A 41 -31.82 -28.25 -21.43
CA SER A 41 -32.66 -27.19 -20.82
C SER A 41 -32.09 -26.68 -19.54
N VAL A 42 -32.38 -25.41 -19.20
CA VAL A 42 -31.99 -24.77 -17.96
C VAL A 42 -32.30 -25.65 -16.74
N GLY A 43 -31.35 -25.77 -15.84
CA GLY A 43 -31.49 -26.56 -14.62
C GLY A 43 -31.39 -28.08 -14.81
N GLN A 44 -31.22 -28.60 -16.03
CA GLN A 44 -30.93 -30.01 -16.26
C GLN A 44 -29.43 -30.30 -16.11
N PRO A 45 -29.07 -31.52 -15.68
CA PRO A 45 -27.65 -31.83 -15.43
C PRO A 45 -26.91 -32.09 -16.77
N VAL A 46 -25.71 -31.51 -16.86
CA VAL A 46 -24.74 -31.73 -17.94
C VAL A 46 -23.55 -32.47 -17.36
N SER A 47 -23.06 -33.50 -18.08
CA SER A 47 -22.01 -34.39 -17.57
C SER A 47 -20.64 -34.06 -18.14
N PHE A 48 -19.66 -34.11 -17.29
CA PHE A 48 -18.25 -33.92 -17.60
C PHE A 48 -17.39 -35.06 -17.00
N ASN A 49 -16.18 -35.23 -17.49
CA ASN A 49 -15.23 -36.15 -16.89
C ASN A 49 -14.79 -35.69 -15.48
N ALA A 50 -14.29 -36.62 -14.70
CA ALA A 50 -13.76 -36.34 -13.37
C ALA A 50 -12.55 -35.36 -13.44
N GLY A 51 -12.37 -34.58 -12.40
CA GLY A 51 -11.26 -33.62 -12.29
C GLY A 51 -11.41 -32.76 -11.01
N LEU A 52 -10.80 -31.57 -10.99
CA LEU A 52 -10.89 -30.65 -9.87
C LEU A 52 -12.34 -30.18 -9.61
N PRO A 53 -12.73 -29.90 -8.36
CA PRO A 53 -14.10 -29.55 -8.00
C PRO A 53 -14.55 -28.24 -8.67
N VAL A 54 -15.70 -28.29 -9.34
CA VAL A 54 -16.40 -27.13 -9.88
C VAL A 54 -17.37 -26.64 -8.83
N ALA A 55 -17.45 -25.34 -8.62
CA ALA A 55 -18.32 -24.73 -7.61
C ALA A 55 -19.54 -24.01 -8.25
N VAL A 56 -20.60 -23.86 -7.47
CA VAL A 56 -21.75 -23.02 -7.83
C VAL A 56 -21.29 -21.57 -8.00
N GLY A 57 -21.77 -20.91 -9.04
CA GLY A 57 -21.39 -19.53 -9.37
C GLY A 57 -20.27 -19.41 -10.41
N MET A 58 -19.53 -20.48 -10.69
CA MET A 58 -18.55 -20.49 -11.80
C MET A 58 -19.25 -20.39 -13.16
N PHE A 59 -18.65 -19.66 -14.08
CA PHE A 59 -19.06 -19.66 -15.48
C PHE A 59 -18.38 -20.79 -16.22
N ILE A 60 -19.06 -21.33 -17.22
CA ILE A 60 -18.46 -22.24 -18.19
C ILE A 60 -18.15 -21.49 -19.48
N THR A 61 -16.96 -21.69 -20.02
CA THR A 61 -16.50 -21.13 -21.31
C THR A 61 -15.94 -22.25 -22.19
N GLY A 62 -16.07 -22.10 -23.50
CA GLY A 62 -15.55 -23.05 -24.44
C GLY A 62 -16.30 -23.00 -25.79
N THR A 63 -15.97 -23.93 -26.65
CA THR A 63 -16.54 -24.00 -28.01
C THR A 63 -18.08 -24.15 -27.97
N GLY A 64 -18.77 -23.24 -28.63
CA GLY A 64 -20.22 -23.26 -28.73
C GLY A 64 -20.94 -22.55 -27.56
N ILE A 65 -20.22 -21.99 -26.57
CA ILE A 65 -20.80 -21.23 -25.47
C ILE A 65 -20.59 -19.75 -25.79
N THR A 66 -21.66 -19.05 -26.10
CA THR A 66 -21.65 -17.64 -26.53
C THR A 66 -22.25 -16.69 -25.51
N LEU A 67 -22.98 -17.21 -24.53
CA LEU A 67 -23.63 -16.44 -23.48
C LEU A 67 -23.01 -16.75 -22.12
N PRO A 68 -22.99 -15.78 -21.18
CA PRO A 68 -22.57 -16.01 -19.81
C PRO A 68 -23.44 -17.10 -19.18
N THR A 69 -22.89 -18.27 -19.00
CA THR A 69 -23.58 -19.44 -18.48
C THR A 69 -22.99 -19.86 -17.14
N LYS A 70 -23.77 -19.75 -16.07
CA LYS A 70 -23.34 -20.03 -14.69
C LYS A 70 -23.75 -21.42 -14.24
N VAL A 71 -22.90 -22.02 -13.43
CA VAL A 71 -23.24 -23.22 -12.64
C VAL A 71 -24.18 -22.84 -11.53
N THR A 72 -25.41 -23.37 -11.55
CA THR A 72 -26.44 -23.12 -10.54
C THR A 72 -26.48 -24.20 -9.45
N ALA A 73 -26.08 -25.43 -9.79
CA ALA A 73 -25.99 -26.52 -8.84
C ALA A 73 -24.96 -27.57 -9.28
N VAL A 74 -24.32 -28.17 -8.31
CA VAL A 74 -23.45 -29.33 -8.47
C VAL A 74 -24.25 -30.56 -8.06
N SER A 75 -24.67 -31.37 -9.03
CA SER A 75 -25.47 -32.59 -8.77
C SER A 75 -24.60 -33.75 -8.32
N THR A 76 -23.44 -33.92 -8.95
CA THR A 76 -22.38 -34.87 -8.58
C THR A 76 -21.01 -34.27 -8.90
N ALA A 77 -19.91 -34.95 -8.53
CA ALA A 77 -18.57 -34.51 -8.85
C ALA A 77 -18.29 -34.35 -10.38
N THR A 78 -19.18 -34.88 -11.22
CA THR A 78 -19.05 -34.86 -12.70
C THR A 78 -20.26 -34.29 -13.40
N SER A 79 -21.29 -33.81 -12.69
CA SER A 79 -22.54 -33.35 -13.25
C SER A 79 -22.98 -32.02 -12.66
N PHE A 80 -23.17 -31.03 -13.53
CA PHE A 80 -23.45 -29.64 -13.16
C PHE A 80 -24.74 -29.15 -13.83
N ARG A 81 -25.46 -28.23 -13.19
CA ARG A 81 -26.63 -27.57 -13.73
C ARG A 81 -26.34 -26.12 -14.02
N PHE A 82 -26.94 -25.56 -15.05
CA PHE A 82 -26.67 -24.22 -15.56
C PHE A 82 -27.93 -23.36 -15.64
N ASP A 83 -27.74 -22.04 -15.63
CA ASP A 83 -28.80 -21.03 -15.76
C ASP A 83 -29.21 -20.74 -17.20
N GLN A 84 -28.49 -21.29 -18.20
CA GLN A 84 -28.78 -21.15 -19.62
C GLN A 84 -28.89 -22.52 -20.28
N VAL A 85 -29.53 -22.54 -21.44
CA VAL A 85 -29.53 -23.72 -22.31
C VAL A 85 -28.10 -23.96 -22.81
N LEU A 86 -27.59 -25.17 -22.62
CA LEU A 86 -26.21 -25.49 -22.88
C LEU A 86 -26.10 -26.67 -23.86
N SER A 87 -25.15 -26.54 -24.79
CA SER A 87 -24.74 -27.66 -25.66
C SER A 87 -23.25 -27.91 -25.51
N VAL A 88 -22.87 -29.13 -25.21
CA VAL A 88 -21.47 -29.54 -25.10
C VAL A 88 -21.16 -30.71 -26.05
N THR A 89 -19.97 -30.70 -26.59
CA THR A 89 -19.50 -31.74 -27.54
C THR A 89 -18.60 -32.72 -26.79
N ASN A 90 -18.78 -34.00 -27.04
CA ASN A 90 -17.97 -35.06 -26.46
C ASN A 90 -16.48 -34.81 -26.67
N SER A 91 -15.69 -35.11 -25.65
CA SER A 91 -14.23 -34.98 -25.65
C SER A 91 -13.71 -33.55 -25.88
N THR A 92 -14.59 -32.53 -25.86
CA THR A 92 -14.19 -31.12 -25.92
C THR A 92 -13.93 -30.60 -24.54
N SER A 93 -12.86 -29.84 -24.40
CA SER A 93 -12.48 -29.20 -23.13
C SER A 93 -13.24 -27.90 -22.92
N TYR A 94 -13.79 -27.70 -21.71
CA TYR A 94 -14.48 -26.51 -21.26
C TYR A 94 -13.78 -25.98 -20.00
N THR A 95 -13.70 -24.69 -19.90
CA THR A 95 -13.07 -24.03 -18.75
C THR A 95 -14.15 -23.48 -17.82
N PHE A 96 -14.03 -23.77 -16.53
CA PHE A 96 -14.87 -23.25 -15.47
C PHE A 96 -14.05 -22.23 -14.67
N GLY A 97 -14.60 -21.07 -14.47
CA GLY A 97 -13.98 -19.99 -13.71
C GLY A 97 -15.01 -19.00 -13.23
N TYR A 98 -14.62 -18.13 -12.36
CA TYR A 98 -15.51 -17.07 -11.89
C TYR A 98 -15.56 -15.89 -12.88
N ASP A 99 -14.61 -15.80 -13.80
CA ASP A 99 -14.59 -14.79 -14.85
C ASP A 99 -15.30 -15.27 -16.12
N TRP A 100 -16.21 -14.47 -16.61
CA TRP A 100 -16.77 -14.65 -17.94
C TRP A 100 -15.83 -14.01 -18.98
N THR A 101 -15.01 -14.82 -19.65
CA THR A 101 -14.06 -14.38 -20.68
C THR A 101 -14.61 -14.41 -22.11
N ALA A 102 -15.92 -14.37 -22.31
CA ALA A 102 -16.44 -14.04 -23.63
C ALA A 102 -15.81 -12.71 -24.08
N PRO A 103 -15.50 -12.53 -25.35
CA PRO A 103 -15.05 -11.25 -25.85
C PRO A 103 -16.18 -10.24 -25.61
N GLN A 104 -16.22 -9.70 -24.44
CA GLN A 104 -16.95 -8.48 -24.19
C GLN A 104 -16.18 -7.44 -25.00
N THR A 105 -16.82 -6.85 -25.97
CA THR A 105 -16.47 -5.51 -26.40
C THR A 105 -16.70 -4.66 -25.14
N VAL A 106 -15.70 -4.64 -24.28
CA VAL A 106 -15.65 -3.70 -23.17
C VAL A 106 -15.60 -2.36 -23.87
N ASN A 107 -16.72 -1.67 -23.91
CA ASN A 107 -16.70 -0.25 -24.21
C ASN A 107 -15.77 0.33 -23.15
N ALA A 108 -14.61 0.80 -23.57
CA ALA A 108 -13.65 1.43 -22.66
C ALA A 108 -14.30 2.55 -21.84
N ASP A 109 -15.41 3.07 -22.33
CA ASP A 109 -16.21 4.11 -21.70
C ASP A 109 -17.08 3.62 -20.51
N GLU A 110 -17.42 2.33 -20.43
CA GLU A 110 -18.22 1.79 -19.33
C GLU A 110 -17.40 1.61 -18.03
N ASP A 111 -16.10 1.58 -18.13
CA ASP A 111 -15.19 1.45 -17.00
C ASP A 111 -14.85 2.80 -16.35
N TRP A 112 -15.38 3.89 -16.85
CA TRP A 112 -15.12 5.24 -16.36
C TRP A 112 -16.35 5.85 -15.72
N TYR A 113 -16.16 6.58 -14.64
CA TYR A 113 -17.17 7.43 -14.04
C TYR A 113 -16.60 8.83 -13.84
N ILE A 114 -17.48 9.81 -13.78
CA ILE A 114 -17.10 11.19 -13.49
C ILE A 114 -17.10 11.33 -11.97
N GLU A 115 -15.93 11.58 -11.41
CA GLU A 115 -15.80 12.10 -10.07
C GLU A 115 -15.74 13.63 -10.19
N GLU A 116 -16.71 14.29 -9.59
CA GLU A 116 -16.80 15.74 -9.70
C GLU A 116 -15.59 16.38 -9.03
N SER A 117 -14.74 17.01 -9.84
CA SER A 117 -13.66 17.82 -9.37
C SER A 117 -13.76 19.19 -10.03
N ARG A 118 -13.78 20.25 -9.23
CA ARG A 118 -14.02 21.59 -9.69
C ARG A 118 -12.75 22.43 -9.66
N ILE A 119 -12.48 23.11 -10.77
CA ILE A 119 -11.45 24.14 -10.82
C ILE A 119 -12.06 25.44 -10.29
N ARG A 120 -11.58 25.92 -9.16
CA ARG A 120 -11.99 27.19 -8.59
C ARG A 120 -11.54 28.35 -9.48
N GLY A 121 -12.47 29.27 -9.77
CA GLY A 121 -12.21 30.46 -10.59
C GLY A 121 -12.11 30.18 -12.09
N GLY A 122 -12.36 28.93 -12.54
CA GLY A 122 -12.42 28.58 -13.95
C GLY A 122 -13.87 28.45 -14.43
N TYR A 123 -14.26 29.20 -15.45
CA TYR A 123 -15.61 29.20 -16.04
C TYR A 123 -15.53 29.13 -17.55
N ASN A 124 -16.44 28.38 -18.16
CA ASN A 124 -16.58 28.35 -19.61
C ASN A 124 -17.79 29.17 -20.03
N ASN A 125 -17.62 30.47 -20.17
CA ASN A 125 -18.61 31.37 -20.71
C ASN A 125 -17.94 32.49 -21.54
N VAL A 126 -18.73 33.37 -22.13
CA VAL A 126 -18.24 34.48 -22.96
C VAL A 126 -17.67 35.62 -22.12
N SER A 127 -18.00 35.71 -20.84
CA SER A 127 -17.51 36.73 -19.94
C SER A 127 -16.08 36.50 -19.52
N THR A 128 -15.27 37.54 -19.40
CA THR A 128 -13.92 37.49 -18.84
C THR A 128 -13.89 37.85 -17.35
N ASP A 129 -15.04 38.26 -16.78
CA ASP A 129 -15.15 38.76 -15.41
C ASP A 129 -15.05 37.64 -14.37
N TYR A 130 -15.21 36.37 -14.77
CA TYR A 130 -15.17 35.20 -13.91
C TYR A 130 -13.81 34.51 -13.85
N GLY A 131 -12.77 35.11 -14.43
CA GLY A 131 -11.41 34.57 -14.36
C GLY A 131 -11.03 33.71 -15.56
N VAL A 132 -10.25 32.67 -15.31
CA VAL A 132 -9.68 31.79 -16.34
C VAL A 132 -10.76 30.94 -17.00
N LYS A 133 -10.78 30.91 -18.34
CA LYS A 133 -11.70 30.06 -19.10
C LYS A 133 -11.17 28.61 -19.15
N ALA A 134 -12.07 27.66 -18.89
CA ALA A 134 -11.87 26.28 -19.21
C ALA A 134 -12.41 25.94 -20.60
N TYR A 135 -11.71 25.14 -21.37
CA TYR A 135 -12.15 24.69 -22.69
C TYR A 135 -11.69 23.24 -22.92
N ILE A 136 -12.37 22.56 -23.81
CA ILE A 136 -12.01 21.18 -24.16
C ILE A 136 -10.74 21.20 -25.00
N VAL A 137 -9.77 20.38 -24.63
CA VAL A 137 -8.55 20.14 -25.40
C VAL A 137 -8.75 18.84 -26.16
N GLU A 138 -8.76 18.90 -27.48
CA GLU A 138 -8.95 17.76 -28.37
C GLU A 138 -7.67 16.94 -28.57
N GLU A 139 -6.51 17.54 -28.32
CA GLU A 139 -5.21 16.87 -28.44
C GLU A 139 -4.76 16.31 -27.08
N GLN A 140 -4.09 15.14 -27.12
CA GLN A 140 -3.45 14.61 -25.92
C GLN A 140 -2.38 15.58 -25.44
N ALA A 141 -2.56 16.13 -24.25
CA ALA A 141 -1.57 17.02 -23.66
C ALA A 141 -0.35 16.25 -23.22
N ASP A 142 0.84 16.82 -23.43
CA ASP A 142 2.09 16.28 -22.90
C ASP A 142 2.05 16.22 -21.37
N GLN A 143 2.44 15.08 -20.83
CA GLN A 143 2.48 14.86 -19.38
C GLN A 143 3.88 15.14 -18.82
N THR A 144 3.93 15.95 -17.78
CA THR A 144 5.16 16.16 -17.01
C THR A 144 5.02 15.57 -15.62
N ARG A 145 5.92 14.68 -15.25
CA ARG A 145 5.99 14.14 -13.90
C ARG A 145 6.79 15.09 -13.00
N ARG A 146 6.19 15.48 -11.89
CA ARG A 146 6.80 16.35 -10.87
C ARG A 146 6.82 15.65 -9.53
N GLY A 147 7.75 14.69 -9.38
CA GLY A 147 7.86 13.87 -8.18
C GLY A 147 8.19 14.66 -6.90
N SER A 148 8.73 15.87 -7.03
CA SER A 148 9.12 16.74 -5.91
C SER A 148 8.16 17.91 -5.66
N SER A 149 6.92 17.85 -6.19
CA SER A 149 5.96 18.95 -6.03
C SER A 149 4.69 18.46 -5.32
N LEU A 150 4.13 19.36 -4.53
CA LEU A 150 2.86 19.21 -3.83
C LEU A 150 1.81 20.12 -4.47
N ILE A 151 0.58 19.65 -4.51
CA ILE A 151 -0.59 20.45 -4.84
C ILE A 151 -1.63 20.27 -3.75
N TYR A 152 -2.39 21.28 -3.45
CA TYR A 152 -3.46 21.20 -2.46
C TYR A 152 -4.79 21.72 -3.01
N SER A 153 -5.87 21.15 -2.51
CA SER A 153 -7.25 21.51 -2.81
C SER A 153 -7.78 22.56 -1.82
N GLY A 154 -9.08 22.84 -1.87
CA GLY A 154 -9.76 23.65 -0.87
C GLY A 154 -9.87 22.96 0.49
N ILE A 155 -10.61 23.60 1.39
CA ILE A 155 -10.75 23.17 2.79
C ILE A 155 -11.79 22.08 2.99
N PHE A 156 -11.55 21.26 4.01
CA PHE A 156 -12.56 20.41 4.62
C PHE A 156 -12.87 20.90 6.02
N ASN A 157 -14.12 21.22 6.28
CA ASN A 157 -14.57 21.62 7.62
C ASN A 157 -15.79 20.78 8.02
N SER A 158 -15.56 19.81 8.89
CA SER A 158 -16.60 18.90 9.37
C SER A 158 -17.70 19.59 10.19
N ARG A 159 -17.37 20.72 10.84
CA ARG A 159 -18.33 21.47 11.68
C ARG A 159 -19.36 22.22 10.85
N THR A 160 -18.93 22.79 9.72
CA THR A 160 -19.80 23.57 8.82
C THR A 160 -20.35 22.74 7.66
N GLY A 161 -19.90 21.50 7.51
CA GLY A 161 -20.23 20.63 6.38
C GLY A 161 -19.60 21.05 5.05
N ILE A 162 -18.68 22.03 5.05
CA ILE A 162 -17.98 22.47 3.86
C ILE A 162 -16.93 21.44 3.47
N ASN A 163 -17.08 20.85 2.28
CA ASN A 163 -16.08 19.95 1.70
C ASN A 163 -15.68 20.49 0.32
N GLN A 164 -14.43 20.96 0.22
CA GLN A 164 -13.84 21.48 -1.01
C GLN A 164 -12.56 20.70 -1.39
N THR A 165 -12.42 19.47 -0.91
CA THR A 165 -11.23 18.65 -1.16
C THR A 165 -11.06 18.23 -2.63
N ASN A 166 -12.10 18.40 -3.43
CA ASN A 166 -12.08 18.20 -4.88
C ASN A 166 -12.02 19.51 -5.70
N GLN A 167 -11.76 20.66 -5.05
CA GLN A 167 -11.70 21.96 -5.70
C GLN A 167 -10.28 22.50 -5.69
N PHE A 168 -9.78 22.88 -6.86
CA PHE A 168 -8.44 23.44 -7.06
C PHE A 168 -8.57 24.86 -7.58
N SER A 169 -7.91 25.82 -6.93
CA SER A 169 -7.92 27.21 -7.34
C SER A 169 -6.97 27.44 -8.51
N VAL A 170 -7.42 28.16 -9.55
CA VAL A 170 -6.59 28.58 -10.68
C VAL A 170 -5.99 29.96 -10.45
N ALA A 171 -6.64 30.77 -9.60
CA ALA A 171 -6.25 32.16 -9.32
C ALA A 171 -5.22 32.29 -8.19
N GLU A 172 -5.01 31.23 -7.42
CA GLU A 172 -4.08 31.19 -6.28
C GLU A 172 -2.94 30.23 -6.55
N GLU A 173 -1.81 30.44 -5.89
CA GLU A 173 -0.68 29.51 -5.94
C GLU A 173 -0.99 28.28 -5.09
N ILE A 174 -1.39 27.18 -5.73
CA ILE A 174 -1.75 25.91 -5.08
C ILE A 174 -0.63 24.87 -5.16
N THR A 175 0.51 25.21 -5.73
CA THR A 175 1.63 24.29 -5.94
C THR A 175 2.82 24.70 -5.10
N ARG A 176 3.41 23.75 -4.40
CA ARG A 176 4.67 23.91 -3.69
C ARG A 176 5.66 22.85 -4.13
N SER A 177 6.92 23.21 -4.25
CA SER A 177 7.99 22.27 -4.61
C SER A 177 9.00 22.17 -3.49
N VAL A 178 9.46 20.94 -3.24
CA VAL A 178 10.64 20.64 -2.43
C VAL A 178 11.85 20.50 -3.35
N ASP A 179 13.05 20.46 -2.79
CA ASP A 179 14.27 20.34 -3.57
C ASP A 179 14.30 19.04 -4.40
N PRO A 180 14.33 19.11 -5.74
CA PRO A 180 14.33 17.93 -6.59
C PRO A 180 15.64 17.11 -6.48
N ILE A 181 16.73 17.68 -6.01
CA ILE A 181 18.01 16.96 -5.77
C ILE A 181 17.83 15.86 -4.74
N SER A 182 16.91 16.06 -3.80
CA SER A 182 16.59 15.07 -2.75
C SER A 182 15.71 13.90 -3.23
N GLY A 183 15.38 13.86 -4.50
CA GLY A 183 14.54 12.83 -5.12
C GLY A 183 13.03 13.10 -4.97
N SER A 184 12.24 12.12 -5.35
CA SER A 184 10.78 12.24 -5.33
C SER A 184 10.20 12.14 -3.91
N ILE A 185 9.02 12.72 -3.73
CA ILE A 185 8.24 12.59 -2.50
C ILE A 185 7.68 11.17 -2.46
N GLN A 186 7.93 10.48 -1.36
CA GLN A 186 7.52 9.09 -1.16
C GLN A 186 6.40 8.96 -0.14
N LYS A 187 6.39 9.82 0.88
CA LYS A 187 5.39 9.79 1.95
C LYS A 187 5.07 11.19 2.44
N LEU A 188 3.80 11.40 2.73
CA LEU A 188 3.31 12.57 3.45
C LEU A 188 2.72 12.11 4.78
N PHE A 189 3.02 12.83 5.83
CA PHE A 189 2.45 12.59 7.16
C PHE A 189 2.03 13.90 7.80
N ALA A 190 0.73 14.03 8.07
CA ALA A 190 0.18 15.22 8.70
C ALA A 190 0.35 15.14 10.22
N GLU A 191 0.92 16.18 10.80
CA GLU A 191 0.87 16.49 12.23
C GLU A 191 -0.08 17.67 12.44
N ASP A 192 -0.46 17.96 13.67
CA ASP A 192 -1.50 18.97 13.99
C ASP A 192 -1.41 20.27 13.18
N THR A 193 -0.21 20.81 13.04
CA THR A 193 0.03 22.09 12.34
C THR A 193 1.14 22.02 11.29
N ASN A 194 1.68 20.84 11.06
CA ASN A 194 2.79 20.62 10.17
C ASN A 194 2.51 19.43 9.25
N LEU A 195 3.14 19.44 8.09
CA LEU A 195 3.18 18.33 7.17
C LEU A 195 4.62 17.86 7.02
N LEU A 196 4.90 16.63 7.45
CA LEU A 196 6.18 15.99 7.18
C LEU A 196 6.18 15.45 5.75
N VAL A 197 7.19 15.85 4.98
CA VAL A 197 7.37 15.46 3.59
C VAL A 197 8.62 14.62 3.48
N PHE A 198 8.44 13.31 3.28
CA PHE A 198 9.53 12.36 3.12
C PHE A 198 9.87 12.21 1.65
N GLN A 199 11.07 12.66 1.29
CA GLN A 199 11.67 12.39 -0.02
C GLN A 199 12.58 11.16 0.06
N GLU A 200 13.11 10.74 -1.07
CA GLU A 200 14.05 9.61 -1.14
C GLU A 200 15.30 9.83 -0.26
N ARG A 201 15.81 11.06 -0.18
CA ARG A 201 17.08 11.39 0.49
C ARG A 201 16.96 12.47 1.56
N LYS A 202 15.78 13.03 1.78
CA LYS A 202 15.58 14.12 2.71
C LYS A 202 14.20 14.06 3.36
N VAL A 203 14.11 14.54 4.58
CA VAL A 203 12.83 14.77 5.26
C VAL A 203 12.67 16.26 5.47
N ASN A 204 11.51 16.78 5.10
CA ASN A 204 11.18 18.19 5.23
C ASN A 204 9.98 18.37 6.13
N ASN A 205 9.94 19.50 6.82
CA ASN A 205 8.81 19.95 7.60
C ASN A 205 8.17 21.15 6.89
N ALA A 206 6.91 21.02 6.49
CA ALA A 206 6.13 22.09 5.87
C ALA A 206 5.15 22.64 6.90
N LEU A 207 5.13 23.95 7.09
CA LEU A 207 4.16 24.64 7.93
C LEU A 207 2.82 24.70 7.19
N ILE A 208 1.74 24.38 7.89
CA ILE A 208 0.38 24.44 7.34
C ILE A 208 -0.34 25.66 7.94
N ASP A 209 -0.91 26.50 7.07
CA ASP A 209 -1.60 27.77 7.40
C ASP A 209 -0.74 28.75 8.22
N LYS A 210 0.56 28.60 8.16
CA LYS A 210 1.53 29.40 8.93
C LYS A 210 2.76 29.71 8.10
N ASP A 211 3.35 30.88 8.38
CA ASP A 211 4.66 31.23 7.91
C ASP A 211 5.61 31.52 9.06
N ALA A 212 6.90 31.29 8.89
CA ALA A 212 7.91 31.61 9.86
C ALA A 212 8.59 32.95 9.50
N ILE A 213 8.55 33.90 10.44
CA ILE A 213 9.34 35.12 10.38
C ILE A 213 10.49 34.96 11.35
N PHE A 214 11.72 35.17 10.89
CA PHE A 214 12.90 35.09 11.73
C PHE A 214 13.22 36.46 12.32
N THR A 215 13.46 36.52 13.64
CA THR A 215 13.98 37.70 14.31
C THR A 215 15.45 37.96 13.94
N ALA A 216 15.97 39.13 14.27
CA ALA A 216 17.37 39.44 14.06
C ALA A 216 18.33 38.51 14.82
N GLU A 217 17.85 37.88 15.89
CA GLU A 217 18.58 36.90 16.70
C GLU A 217 18.43 35.44 16.15
N GLY A 218 17.72 35.26 15.03
CA GLY A 218 17.54 33.93 14.39
C GLY A 218 16.42 33.08 14.99
N SER A 219 15.62 33.62 15.91
CA SER A 219 14.45 32.92 16.46
C SER A 219 13.27 32.97 15.50
N ALA A 220 12.62 31.84 15.23
CA ALA A 220 11.44 31.78 14.37
C ALA A 220 10.17 32.19 15.16
N ILE A 221 9.43 33.14 14.62
CA ILE A 221 8.10 33.51 15.10
C ILE A 221 7.09 33.06 14.03
N THR A 222 6.12 32.25 14.43
CA THR A 222 5.08 31.75 13.53
C THR A 222 3.95 32.78 13.41
N THR A 223 3.57 33.11 12.19
CA THR A 223 2.42 33.95 11.86
C THR A 223 1.42 33.19 11.01
N SER A 224 0.17 33.64 10.95
CA SER A 224 -0.80 33.06 9.99
C SER A 224 -0.39 33.38 8.57
N GLY A 225 -0.22 32.36 7.76
CA GLY A 225 0.14 32.48 6.34
C GLY A 225 -1.07 32.69 5.45
N LYS A 226 -0.85 33.30 4.29
CA LYS A 226 -1.87 33.37 3.21
C LYS A 226 -1.97 32.09 2.42
N LEU A 227 -0.92 31.26 2.46
CA LEU A 227 -0.80 30.01 1.72
C LEU A 227 -1.06 28.84 2.63
N VAL A 228 -1.79 27.84 2.17
CA VAL A 228 -2.09 26.62 2.94
C VAL A 228 -0.81 25.88 3.28
N ILE A 229 0.09 25.71 2.30
CA ILE A 229 1.45 25.20 2.56
C ILE A 229 2.41 26.40 2.57
N GLY A 230 2.83 26.80 3.75
CA GLY A 230 3.77 27.88 3.97
C GLY A 230 5.22 27.47 3.72
N GLN A 231 6.12 27.90 4.61
CA GLN A 231 7.54 27.59 4.48
C GLN A 231 7.81 26.08 4.67
N ILE A 232 8.64 25.55 3.79
CA ILE A 232 9.15 24.17 3.87
C ILE A 232 10.60 24.23 4.31
N THR A 233 10.91 23.60 5.44
CA THR A 233 12.27 23.57 6.00
C THR A 233 12.79 22.13 6.06
N PRO A 234 14.01 21.85 5.59
CA PRO A 234 14.60 20.54 5.70
C PRO A 234 14.97 20.24 7.16
N ILE A 235 14.69 19.01 7.62
CA ILE A 235 15.17 18.50 8.89
C ILE A 235 16.68 18.22 8.79
N SER A 236 17.41 18.49 9.88
CA SER A 236 18.86 18.28 9.93
C SER A 236 19.25 16.82 9.64
N GLY A 237 20.33 16.63 8.93
CA GLY A 237 20.83 15.34 8.46
C GLY A 237 20.44 15.04 7.01
N GLU A 238 21.18 14.13 6.40
CA GLU A 238 21.00 13.73 5.00
C GLU A 238 20.19 12.41 4.89
N TRP A 239 19.12 12.31 5.65
CA TRP A 239 18.28 11.12 5.77
C TRP A 239 16.99 11.26 4.98
N GLY A 240 16.57 10.19 4.28
CA GLY A 240 15.30 10.08 3.60
C GLY A 240 14.62 8.74 3.86
N ILE A 241 13.52 8.48 3.16
CA ILE A 241 12.78 7.21 3.26
C ILE A 241 13.12 6.25 2.09
N ALA A 242 14.11 6.60 1.29
CA ALA A 242 14.43 5.91 0.03
C ALA A 242 13.18 5.74 -0.84
N THR A 243 12.94 4.54 -1.36
CA THR A 243 11.74 4.18 -2.15
C THR A 243 10.83 3.21 -1.41
N ASN A 244 10.89 3.19 -0.08
CA ASN A 244 10.19 2.24 0.76
C ASN A 244 9.28 2.94 1.78
N PRO A 245 8.22 3.64 1.33
CA PRO A 245 7.29 4.35 2.21
C PRO A 245 6.52 3.43 3.16
N GLU A 246 6.45 2.13 2.87
CA GLU A 246 5.81 1.11 3.72
C GLU A 246 6.62 0.81 4.99
N SER A 247 7.88 1.25 5.06
CA SER A 247 8.69 1.15 6.28
C SER A 247 8.26 2.14 7.36
N PHE A 248 7.44 3.12 6.99
CA PHE A 248 7.01 4.18 7.91
C PHE A 248 6.04 3.66 8.96
N ALA A 249 6.31 3.99 10.22
CA ALA A 249 5.39 3.81 11.33
C ALA A 249 5.42 5.02 12.25
N ASP A 250 4.29 5.36 12.84
CA ASP A 250 4.19 6.43 13.83
C ASP A 250 3.77 5.90 15.19
N TYR A 251 4.29 6.51 16.23
CA TYR A 251 3.85 6.32 17.60
C TYR A 251 3.93 7.63 18.36
N GLY A 252 2.79 8.31 18.39
CA GLY A 252 2.67 9.60 19.11
C GLY A 252 3.75 10.61 18.68
N TYR A 253 4.76 10.76 19.51
CA TYR A 253 5.85 11.73 19.32
C TYR A 253 7.00 11.22 18.44
N ALA A 254 7.07 9.94 18.12
CA ALA A 254 8.15 9.32 17.36
C ALA A 254 7.64 8.72 16.04
N LYS A 255 8.43 8.88 14.98
CA LYS A 255 8.20 8.27 13.68
C LYS A 255 9.41 7.41 13.33
N TYR A 256 9.15 6.23 12.80
CA TYR A 256 10.17 5.27 12.39
C TYR A 256 10.10 5.06 10.89
N PHE A 257 11.24 4.94 10.25
CA PHE A 257 11.33 4.67 8.81
C PHE A 257 12.72 4.15 8.45
N VAL A 258 12.87 3.68 7.22
CA VAL A 258 14.11 3.08 6.75
C VAL A 258 14.66 3.88 5.58
N ASP A 259 15.93 4.28 5.67
CA ASP A 259 16.72 4.75 4.54
C ASP A 259 17.53 3.59 3.95
N ARG A 260 16.95 2.91 2.97
CA ARG A 260 17.61 1.80 2.30
C ARG A 260 18.89 2.22 1.59
N HIS A 261 18.93 3.42 1.02
CA HIS A 261 20.11 3.89 0.28
C HIS A 261 21.32 4.03 1.18
N ARG A 262 21.11 4.33 2.47
CA ARG A 262 22.17 4.46 3.47
C ARG A 262 22.29 3.24 4.38
N GLY A 263 21.43 2.23 4.22
CA GLY A 263 21.43 1.02 5.03
C GLY A 263 21.07 1.27 6.49
N ALA A 264 20.24 2.27 6.77
CA ALA A 264 19.95 2.76 8.12
C ALA A 264 18.46 2.67 8.47
N VAL A 265 18.18 2.36 9.73
CA VAL A 265 16.85 2.48 10.33
C VAL A 265 16.83 3.71 11.23
N LEU A 266 15.83 4.54 11.04
CA LEU A 266 15.79 5.90 11.54
C LEU A 266 14.58 6.13 12.44
N ARG A 267 14.76 7.00 13.42
CA ARG A 267 13.73 7.48 14.32
C ARG A 267 13.73 9.01 14.32
N LEU A 268 12.61 9.59 13.95
CA LEU A 268 12.37 11.03 14.00
C LEU A 268 11.57 11.36 15.26
N ALA A 269 12.10 12.20 16.13
CA ALA A 269 11.39 12.72 17.29
C ALA A 269 11.89 14.12 17.65
N GLY A 270 10.98 15.02 18.02
CA GLY A 270 11.33 16.40 18.38
C GLY A 270 12.08 17.16 17.29
N GLY A 271 11.80 16.87 16.01
CA GLY A 271 12.47 17.51 14.88
C GLY A 271 13.90 17.02 14.62
N GLN A 272 14.34 15.95 15.29
CA GLN A 272 15.67 15.36 15.11
C GLN A 272 15.57 13.92 14.66
N ILE A 273 16.43 13.53 13.74
CA ILE A 273 16.54 12.15 13.22
C ILE A 273 17.70 11.47 13.94
N THR A 274 17.42 10.32 14.54
CA THR A 274 18.40 9.46 15.21
C THR A 274 18.47 8.13 14.47
N GLU A 275 19.67 7.66 14.19
CA GLU A 275 19.92 6.34 13.62
C GLU A 275 19.83 5.26 14.70
N ILE A 276 18.77 4.45 14.69
CA ILE A 276 18.57 3.35 15.65
C ILE A 276 19.22 2.04 15.19
N SER A 277 19.65 1.92 13.95
CA SER A 277 20.48 0.81 13.47
C SER A 277 21.86 0.78 14.12
N ASN A 278 22.36 1.91 14.62
CA ASN A 278 23.64 2.02 15.31
C ASN A 278 23.68 1.32 16.70
N TYR A 279 22.55 0.91 17.23
CA TYR A 279 22.51 0.20 18.52
C TYR A 279 22.98 -1.25 18.40
N GLY A 280 24.24 -1.44 18.05
CA GLY A 280 24.91 -2.74 17.97
C GLY A 280 24.62 -3.57 16.72
N MET A 281 23.89 -3.03 15.73
CA MET A 281 23.43 -3.78 14.56
C MET A 281 23.74 -3.09 13.21
N ILE A 282 24.67 -2.17 13.17
CA ILE A 282 24.99 -1.37 11.97
C ILE A 282 25.35 -2.23 10.76
N ASP A 283 26.22 -3.22 10.94
CA ASP A 283 26.64 -4.13 9.87
C ASP A 283 25.49 -5.01 9.39
N PHE A 284 24.68 -5.51 10.34
CA PHE A 284 23.50 -6.29 10.00
C PHE A 284 22.53 -5.53 9.11
N PHE A 285 22.18 -4.29 9.47
CA PHE A 285 21.24 -3.49 8.68
C PHE A 285 21.82 -3.09 7.34
N ARG A 286 23.09 -2.69 7.29
CA ARG A 286 23.77 -2.40 6.02
C ARG A 286 23.67 -3.58 5.07
N ASP A 287 23.99 -4.79 5.54
CA ASP A 287 24.00 -6.00 4.72
C ASP A 287 22.60 -6.43 4.31
N GLN A 288 21.63 -6.44 5.25
CA GLN A 288 20.25 -6.85 4.95
C GLN A 288 19.53 -5.85 4.03
N LEU A 289 19.69 -4.54 4.25
CA LEU A 289 19.04 -3.52 3.45
C LEU A 289 19.65 -3.41 2.04
N SER A 290 20.94 -3.64 1.90
CA SER A 290 21.60 -3.67 0.59
C SER A 290 21.17 -4.87 -0.26
N ALA A 291 20.81 -5.98 0.37
CA ALA A 291 20.33 -7.19 -0.31
C ALA A 291 18.90 -7.07 -0.85
N VAL A 292 18.14 -6.04 -0.46
CA VAL A 292 16.76 -5.86 -0.93
C VAL A 292 16.76 -5.48 -2.41
N THR A 293 16.13 -6.28 -3.26
CA THR A 293 16.01 -6.05 -4.71
C THR A 293 14.92 -5.02 -5.03
N SER A 294 14.73 -4.71 -6.30
CA SER A 294 13.65 -3.82 -6.76
C SER A 294 12.24 -4.37 -6.50
N SER A 295 12.11 -5.69 -6.44
CA SER A 295 10.86 -6.39 -6.07
C SER A 295 10.75 -6.65 -4.56
N GLY A 296 11.81 -6.38 -3.81
CA GLY A 296 11.84 -6.54 -2.37
C GLY A 296 10.92 -5.55 -1.65
N ALA A 297 10.62 -5.82 -0.40
CA ALA A 297 9.78 -4.97 0.45
C ALA A 297 10.43 -4.72 1.81
N ILE A 298 10.19 -3.54 2.36
CA ILE A 298 10.58 -3.18 3.72
C ILE A 298 9.32 -2.64 4.39
N LEU A 299 8.77 -3.40 5.32
CA LEU A 299 7.52 -3.09 5.99
C LEU A 299 7.79 -2.68 7.43
N GLY A 300 7.19 -1.58 7.85
CA GLY A 300 7.28 -1.09 9.22
C GLY A 300 5.91 -0.90 9.84
N CYS A 301 5.78 -1.25 11.11
CA CYS A 301 4.58 -0.98 11.87
C CYS A 301 4.94 -0.77 13.35
N PHE A 302 4.21 0.10 14.02
CA PHE A 302 4.34 0.20 15.46
C PHE A 302 3.32 -0.72 16.14
N ASP A 303 3.83 -1.70 16.87
CA ASP A 303 3.02 -2.60 17.69
C ASP A 303 2.54 -1.88 18.95
N ASN A 304 1.27 -1.50 18.95
CA ASN A 304 0.65 -0.79 20.06
C ASN A 304 0.45 -1.65 21.32
N TYR A 305 0.50 -2.98 21.18
CA TYR A 305 0.37 -3.89 22.31
C TYR A 305 1.67 -3.96 23.13
N ASN A 306 2.80 -4.23 22.47
CA ASN A 306 4.12 -4.33 23.11
C ASN A 306 4.89 -3.00 23.14
N LYS A 307 4.41 -1.96 22.45
CA LYS A 307 5.07 -0.65 22.32
C LYS A 307 6.43 -0.72 21.63
N ASN A 308 6.52 -1.54 20.59
CA ASN A 308 7.73 -1.77 19.81
C ASN A 308 7.52 -1.38 18.35
N TYR A 309 8.56 -0.87 17.71
CA TYR A 309 8.58 -0.77 16.25
C TYR A 309 8.96 -2.11 15.66
N VAL A 310 8.08 -2.69 14.85
CA VAL A 310 8.29 -3.96 14.14
C VAL A 310 8.69 -3.66 12.70
N LEU A 311 9.80 -4.23 12.27
CA LEU A 311 10.37 -4.06 10.94
C LEU A 311 10.51 -5.42 10.26
N SER A 312 9.98 -5.57 9.05
CA SER A 312 10.17 -6.76 8.22
C SER A 312 10.94 -6.40 6.95
N ILE A 313 12.12 -6.98 6.78
CA ILE A 313 12.98 -6.82 5.61
C ILE A 313 12.81 -8.07 4.74
N GLN A 314 12.37 -7.90 3.50
CA GLN A 314 12.04 -8.95 2.54
C GLN A 314 12.82 -8.75 1.25
N PRO A 315 14.01 -9.34 1.11
CA PRO A 315 14.92 -9.07 0.01
C PRO A 315 14.37 -9.39 -1.38
N THR A 316 13.62 -10.47 -1.51
CA THR A 316 13.17 -11.04 -2.80
C THR A 316 11.73 -10.69 -3.15
N GLY A 317 10.99 -10.06 -2.25
CA GLY A 317 9.64 -9.57 -2.53
C GLY A 317 8.57 -10.08 -1.58
N ARG A 318 7.41 -9.42 -1.65
CA ARG A 318 6.25 -9.71 -0.81
C ARG A 318 5.69 -11.11 -1.07
N TYR A 319 5.65 -11.52 -2.33
CA TYR A 319 4.97 -12.74 -2.78
C TYR A 319 5.89 -13.96 -2.82
N ASP A 320 7.17 -13.78 -2.54
CA ASP A 320 8.12 -14.88 -2.43
C ASP A 320 8.21 -15.36 -0.98
N TYR A 321 8.11 -16.68 -0.75
CA TYR A 321 8.31 -17.30 0.56
C TYR A 321 9.79 -17.40 0.99
N GLY A 322 10.67 -16.72 0.25
CA GLY A 322 12.11 -16.72 0.47
C GLY A 322 12.57 -16.06 1.76
N VAL A 323 13.84 -15.70 1.80
CA VAL A 323 14.50 -15.15 2.98
C VAL A 323 13.86 -13.85 3.43
N TYR A 324 13.57 -13.72 4.69
CA TYR A 324 13.08 -12.51 5.34
C TYR A 324 13.68 -12.35 6.74
N LYS A 325 13.63 -11.14 7.25
CA LYS A 325 13.99 -10.83 8.65
C LYS A 325 12.93 -9.92 9.23
N THR A 326 12.20 -10.42 10.22
CA THR A 326 11.25 -9.61 11.00
C THR A 326 11.79 -9.42 12.39
N LEU A 327 11.94 -8.18 12.83
CA LEU A 327 12.56 -7.84 14.10
C LEU A 327 11.87 -6.66 14.78
N SER A 328 12.06 -6.51 16.09
CA SER A 328 11.46 -5.43 16.87
C SER A 328 12.49 -4.58 17.59
N PHE A 329 12.21 -3.28 17.60
CA PHE A 329 12.95 -2.26 18.36
C PHE A 329 12.10 -1.78 19.54
N ASP A 330 12.64 -1.83 20.75
CA ASP A 330 11.99 -1.35 21.97
C ASP A 330 12.53 0.01 22.39
N GLU A 331 11.64 0.98 22.54
CA GLU A 331 11.96 2.36 22.97
C GLU A 331 12.52 2.43 24.39
N ARG A 332 12.10 1.55 25.28
CA ARG A 332 12.53 1.60 26.69
C ARG A 332 13.95 1.09 26.84
N SER A 333 14.27 -0.01 26.22
CA SER A 333 15.62 -0.58 26.21
C SER A 333 16.55 0.13 25.23
N LYS A 334 16.00 0.96 24.32
CA LYS A 334 16.70 1.60 23.21
C LYS A 334 17.53 0.59 22.40
N GLY A 335 16.92 -0.52 22.07
CA GLY A 335 17.62 -1.62 21.41
C GLY A 335 16.70 -2.55 20.63
N TRP A 336 17.32 -3.35 19.79
CA TRP A 336 16.67 -4.41 19.04
C TRP A 336 16.55 -5.65 19.95
N THR A 337 15.32 -6.06 20.19
CA THR A 337 15.04 -7.05 21.25
C THR A 337 14.75 -8.45 20.72
N SER A 338 14.15 -8.58 19.55
CA SER A 338 13.67 -9.87 19.07
C SER A 338 13.73 -9.99 17.56
N PHE A 339 13.97 -11.22 17.10
CA PHE A 339 13.69 -11.66 15.74
C PHE A 339 12.47 -12.57 15.76
N PHE A 340 11.63 -12.46 14.75
CA PHE A 340 10.40 -13.23 14.65
C PHE A 340 10.37 -14.08 13.38
N ASP A 341 9.80 -15.27 13.51
CA ASP A 341 9.65 -16.23 12.41
C ASP A 341 8.30 -16.07 11.69
N PHE A 342 7.90 -14.83 11.40
CA PHE A 342 6.77 -14.57 10.53
C PHE A 342 7.11 -13.57 9.43
N LYS A 343 6.58 -13.81 8.23
CA LYS A 343 6.69 -12.94 7.07
C LYS A 343 5.33 -12.29 6.79
N PRO A 344 5.14 -11.03 7.15
CA PRO A 344 3.89 -10.33 6.87
C PRO A 344 3.85 -9.86 5.41
N GLN A 345 2.66 -9.79 4.84
CA GLN A 345 2.39 -9.04 3.62
C GLN A 345 2.11 -7.57 3.92
N ASP A 346 1.45 -7.34 5.05
CA ASP A 346 1.20 -6.02 5.62
C ASP A 346 1.04 -6.12 7.13
N MET A 347 1.23 -5.00 7.83
CA MET A 347 1.11 -4.92 9.29
C MET A 347 0.41 -3.62 9.67
N PHE A 348 -0.47 -3.68 10.65
CA PHE A 348 -1.11 -2.50 11.22
C PHE A 348 -1.53 -2.71 12.67
N SER A 349 -1.68 -1.63 13.39
CA SER A 349 -2.23 -1.63 14.76
C SER A 349 -3.59 -0.96 14.78
N SER A 350 -4.56 -1.59 15.42
CA SER A 350 -5.91 -1.05 15.61
C SER A 350 -6.41 -1.37 17.01
N GLN A 351 -7.03 -0.40 17.68
CA GLN A 351 -7.60 -0.55 19.03
C GLN A 351 -6.64 -1.16 20.06
N GLY A 352 -5.34 -0.81 19.95
CA GLY A 352 -4.32 -1.32 20.86
C GLY A 352 -3.86 -2.76 20.59
N GLN A 353 -4.37 -3.39 19.55
CA GLN A 353 -3.97 -4.73 19.11
C GLN A 353 -3.09 -4.63 17.86
N PHE A 354 -2.25 -5.64 17.66
CA PHE A 354 -1.36 -5.75 16.52
C PHE A 354 -1.86 -6.82 15.55
N TYR A 355 -1.94 -6.49 14.28
CA TYR A 355 -2.41 -7.35 13.20
C TYR A 355 -1.39 -7.45 12.09
N SER A 356 -1.36 -8.59 11.44
CA SER A 356 -0.61 -8.77 10.20
C SER A 356 -1.36 -9.66 9.22
N THR A 357 -1.05 -9.52 7.95
CA THR A 357 -1.59 -10.38 6.90
C THR A 357 -0.52 -11.34 6.42
N LYS A 358 -0.93 -12.56 6.05
CA LYS A 358 -0.09 -13.57 5.43
C LYS A 358 -0.66 -13.93 4.07
N LEU A 359 0.20 -14.05 3.06
CA LEU A 359 -0.20 -14.62 1.79
C LEU A 359 -0.46 -16.12 1.95
N ARG A 360 -1.63 -16.57 1.54
CA ARG A 360 -1.96 -17.99 1.53
C ARG A 360 -1.27 -18.68 0.36
N SER A 361 -0.58 -19.77 0.64
CA SER A 361 0.16 -20.53 -0.38
C SER A 361 -0.79 -21.06 -1.47
N GLY A 362 -0.52 -20.70 -2.72
CA GLY A 362 -1.32 -21.15 -3.88
C GLY A 362 -2.63 -20.41 -4.12
N GLU A 363 -2.91 -19.36 -3.37
CA GLU A 363 -4.08 -18.49 -3.54
C GLU A 363 -3.66 -17.02 -3.53
N ASP A 364 -4.35 -16.18 -4.30
CA ASP A 364 -4.17 -14.72 -4.28
C ASP A 364 -4.89 -14.04 -3.10
N SER A 365 -5.21 -14.80 -2.05
CA SER A 365 -5.91 -14.31 -0.87
C SER A 365 -4.97 -14.14 0.31
N ASN A 366 -5.13 -13.05 1.05
CA ASN A 366 -4.42 -12.80 2.29
C ASN A 366 -5.29 -13.23 3.48
N GLU A 367 -4.68 -13.91 4.45
CA GLU A 367 -5.28 -14.20 5.75
C GLU A 367 -4.87 -13.12 6.76
N LEU A 368 -5.84 -12.65 7.54
CA LEU A 368 -5.61 -11.69 8.62
C LEU A 368 -5.41 -12.41 9.95
N TYR A 369 -4.32 -12.08 10.63
CA TYR A 369 -3.97 -12.61 11.94
C TYR A 369 -3.89 -11.51 12.98
N GLN A 370 -4.51 -11.76 14.13
CA GLN A 370 -4.32 -10.97 15.33
C GLN A 370 -3.22 -11.59 16.17
N HIS A 371 -2.19 -10.81 16.51
CA HIS A 371 -1.11 -11.28 17.37
C HIS A 371 -1.50 -11.29 18.86
N TYR A 372 -0.76 -12.05 19.66
CA TYR A 372 -0.86 -12.14 21.14
C TYR A 372 -2.16 -12.76 21.68
N THR A 373 -2.96 -13.37 20.84
CA THR A 373 -4.20 -14.06 21.26
C THR A 373 -4.02 -15.55 21.53
N ASN A 374 -3.00 -16.17 20.93
CA ASN A 374 -2.70 -17.58 21.09
C ASN A 374 -1.95 -17.83 22.40
N GLN A 375 -2.33 -18.87 23.15
CA GLN A 375 -1.61 -19.29 24.35
C GLN A 375 -0.34 -20.11 24.06
N THR A 376 -0.24 -20.69 22.86
CA THR A 376 0.96 -21.40 22.40
C THR A 376 2.04 -20.38 22.04
N ARG A 377 3.16 -20.43 22.75
CA ARG A 377 4.31 -19.56 22.51
C ARG A 377 4.98 -19.89 21.17
N ASN A 378 5.57 -18.88 20.53
CA ASN A 378 6.28 -18.99 19.24
C ASN A 378 5.44 -19.63 18.12
N SER A 379 4.13 -19.46 18.16
CA SER A 379 3.23 -19.89 17.11
C SER A 379 2.81 -18.70 16.29
N PHE A 380 3.31 -18.62 15.05
CA PHE A 380 2.97 -17.58 14.09
C PHE A 380 2.30 -18.22 12.87
N TYR A 381 1.17 -17.71 12.49
CA TYR A 381 0.40 -18.19 11.33
C TYR A 381 0.12 -19.70 11.36
N GLY A 382 -0.16 -20.23 12.57
CA GLY A 382 -0.42 -21.64 12.77
C GLY A 382 0.83 -22.56 12.79
N THR A 383 2.04 -21.99 12.65
CA THR A 383 3.29 -22.73 12.70
C THR A 383 4.04 -22.40 13.98
N THR A 384 4.44 -23.43 14.74
CA THR A 384 5.24 -23.26 15.95
C THR A 384 6.71 -23.47 15.62
N THR A 385 7.55 -22.51 16.01
CA THR A 385 9.00 -22.54 15.82
C THR A 385 9.72 -22.53 17.17
N PRO A 386 10.94 -23.14 17.29
CA PRO A 386 11.68 -23.10 18.53
C PRO A 386 12.21 -21.68 18.82
N SER A 387 12.17 -21.28 20.09
CA SER A 387 12.88 -20.05 20.51
C SER A 387 14.32 -20.36 20.85
N SER A 388 15.18 -19.40 20.55
CA SER A 388 16.57 -19.42 21.01
C SER A 388 16.98 -18.06 21.55
N ILE A 389 17.86 -18.03 22.50
CA ILE A 389 18.53 -16.84 22.97
C ILE A 389 20.03 -17.03 22.81
N GLN A 390 20.68 -16.03 22.20
CA GLN A 390 22.13 -16.01 22.05
C GLN A 390 22.67 -14.77 22.76
N PHE A 391 23.67 -14.98 23.61
CA PHE A 391 24.32 -13.89 24.31
C PHE A 391 25.82 -14.16 24.43
N VAL A 392 26.60 -13.08 24.52
CA VAL A 392 28.06 -13.16 24.65
C VAL A 392 28.45 -12.79 26.07
N PHE A 393 29.02 -13.75 26.78
CA PHE A 393 29.62 -13.54 28.09
C PHE A 393 31.06 -13.13 27.92
N ASN A 394 31.35 -11.90 27.69
CA ASN A 394 32.71 -11.41 27.65
C ASN A 394 32.88 -9.98 28.13
N PRO A 395 32.44 -9.62 29.37
CA PRO A 395 32.74 -8.31 29.90
C PRO A 395 34.25 -8.16 30.09
N ALA A 396 34.84 -7.01 29.73
CA ALA A 396 36.25 -6.74 29.72
C ALA A 396 37.08 -7.79 28.91
N PRO A 397 37.04 -7.74 27.56
CA PRO A 397 37.59 -8.80 26.68
C PRO A 397 39.11 -9.01 26.85
N ASN A 398 39.84 -8.04 27.38
CA ASN A 398 41.27 -8.11 27.58
C ASN A 398 41.70 -8.89 28.86
N ASN A 399 40.72 -9.29 29.69
CA ASN A 399 41.05 -10.02 30.94
C ASN A 399 40.88 -11.53 30.78
N ILE A 400 41.79 -12.29 31.36
CA ILE A 400 41.64 -13.75 31.47
C ILE A 400 40.47 -14.03 32.44
N LYS A 401 39.56 -14.91 32.04
CA LYS A 401 38.35 -15.24 32.78
C LYS A 401 38.14 -16.74 32.87
N THR A 402 37.62 -17.18 33.99
CA THR A 402 37.15 -18.55 34.15
C THR A 402 35.67 -18.51 34.48
N PHE A 403 34.86 -19.10 33.62
CA PHE A 403 33.41 -19.26 33.87
C PHE A 403 33.19 -20.55 34.60
N GLN A 404 32.59 -20.52 35.79
CA GLN A 404 32.39 -21.69 36.63
C GLN A 404 30.96 -22.23 36.53
N THR A 405 29.96 -21.35 36.43
CA THR A 405 28.54 -21.74 36.36
C THR A 405 27.74 -20.73 35.52
N ILE A 406 26.66 -21.20 34.95
CA ILE A 406 25.61 -20.38 34.34
C ILE A 406 24.31 -20.69 35.08
N ASN A 407 23.68 -19.67 35.67
CA ASN A 407 22.33 -19.75 36.23
C ASN A 407 21.36 -19.14 35.28
N TYR A 408 20.25 -19.81 34.96
CA TYR A 408 19.19 -19.39 34.08
C TYR A 408 17.81 -19.57 34.70
#